data_6171ff931dcd56ae36bfbac60e4f2520
#
_entry.id   6171ff931dcd56ae36bfbac60e4f2520
#
_cell.length_a   1.000
_cell.length_b   1.000
_cell.length_c   1.000
_cell.angle_alpha   90.00
_cell.angle_beta   90.00
_cell.angle_gamma   90.00
#
_symmetry.space_group_name_H-M   'P 1'
#
loop_
_entity.id
_entity.type
_entity.pdbx_description
1 polymer ?
#
loop_
_entity_poly.entity_id
_entity_poly.type
_entity_poly.pdbx_seq_one_letter_code
_entity_poly.pdbx_strand_id
1 'polypeptide(L)'
;MASIFTKIIQDEIPCEKIIETDSEIAFLDIMPCAAGHTLVIPKLEVERLEDLPEEQALSLMRTMQQVAKAVSTAFDGIDYNLILNNGLNAGQEIAHVHFHVLPRAKGSPGPFREHVQYAEGEMQEVGAKIRNCL
;
A
#
# COMPACT_ATOMS: atom_id res chain seq x y z
N MET A 1 -19.26 0.80 -11.05
CA MET A 1 -18.70 -0.47 -10.56
C MET A 1 -17.68 -0.22 -9.46
N ALA A 2 -17.73 -1.04 -8.43
CA ALA A 2 -16.76 -0.96 -7.33
C ALA A 2 -15.37 -1.37 -7.82
N SER A 3 -14.33 -0.64 -7.39
CA SER A 3 -12.95 -1.04 -7.66
C SER A 3 -12.61 -2.33 -6.92
N ILE A 4 -11.54 -3.00 -7.34
CA ILE A 4 -11.04 -4.18 -6.63
C ILE A 4 -10.70 -3.82 -5.17
N PHE A 5 -10.25 -2.58 -4.92
CA PHE A 5 -9.94 -2.12 -3.57
C PHE A 5 -11.20 -1.95 -2.73
N THR A 6 -12.29 -1.46 -3.30
CA THR A 6 -13.57 -1.41 -2.59
C THR A 6 -14.03 -2.81 -2.19
N LYS A 7 -13.82 -3.79 -3.05
CA LYS A 7 -14.13 -5.19 -2.72
C LYS A 7 -13.28 -5.72 -1.58
N ILE A 8 -12.02 -5.32 -1.51
CA ILE A 8 -11.15 -5.66 -0.38
C ILE A 8 -11.64 -5.00 0.90
N ILE A 9 -12.04 -3.74 0.84
CA ILE A 9 -12.58 -2.99 1.97
C ILE A 9 -13.84 -3.67 2.52
N GLN A 10 -14.66 -4.23 1.64
CA GLN A 10 -15.91 -4.90 1.99
C GLN A 10 -15.73 -6.37 2.36
N ASP A 11 -14.49 -6.84 2.45
CA ASP A 11 -14.14 -8.24 2.76
C ASP A 11 -14.64 -9.25 1.71
N GLU A 12 -14.92 -8.79 0.50
CA GLU A 12 -15.30 -9.68 -0.61
C GLU A 12 -14.08 -10.35 -1.23
N ILE A 13 -12.92 -9.72 -1.12
CA ILE A 13 -11.64 -10.25 -1.59
C ILE A 13 -10.68 -10.23 -0.40
N PRO A 14 -10.00 -11.35 -0.11
CA PRO A 14 -9.06 -11.40 1.01
C PRO A 14 -7.80 -10.57 0.73
N CYS A 15 -7.16 -10.08 1.79
CA CYS A 15 -5.89 -9.38 1.71
C CYS A 15 -5.07 -9.64 2.97
N GLU A 16 -3.78 -9.38 2.89
CA GLU A 16 -2.91 -9.39 4.07
C GLU A 16 -2.92 -7.98 4.66
N LYS A 17 -3.80 -7.76 5.62
CA LYS A 17 -4.08 -6.44 6.19
C LYS A 17 -2.97 -6.01 7.15
N ILE A 18 -2.49 -4.78 7.00
CA ILE A 18 -1.51 -4.17 7.90
C ILE A 18 -2.21 -3.34 8.97
N ILE A 19 -3.10 -2.45 8.56
CA ILE A 19 -3.89 -1.62 9.46
C ILE A 19 -5.21 -1.25 8.78
N GLU A 20 -6.23 -1.08 9.58
CA GLU A 20 -7.52 -0.57 9.12
C GLU A 20 -8.04 0.45 10.11
N THR A 21 -8.44 1.62 9.61
CA THR A 21 -9.08 2.66 10.38
C THR A 21 -10.50 2.86 9.84
N ASP A 22 -11.24 3.81 10.40
CA ASP A 22 -12.56 4.14 9.86
C ASP A 22 -12.51 4.67 8.43
N SER A 23 -11.39 5.29 8.05
CA SER A 23 -11.27 6.00 6.77
C SER A 23 -10.27 5.40 5.80
N GLU A 24 -9.33 4.58 6.27
CA GLU A 24 -8.27 4.00 5.44
C GLU A 24 -8.06 2.53 5.73
N ILE A 25 -7.40 1.87 4.77
CA ILE A 25 -6.91 0.51 4.95
C ILE A 25 -5.54 0.40 4.27
N ALA A 26 -4.65 -0.36 4.88
CA ALA A 26 -3.35 -0.69 4.29
C ALA A 26 -3.19 -2.20 4.27
N PHE A 27 -2.68 -2.73 3.16
CA PHE A 27 -2.48 -4.16 2.98
C PHE A 27 -1.33 -4.42 2.02
N LEU A 28 -0.76 -5.60 2.08
CA LEU A 28 0.34 -5.98 1.19
C LEU A 28 -0.17 -6.14 -0.23
N ASP A 29 0.62 -5.66 -1.20
CA ASP A 29 0.34 -5.89 -2.62
C ASP A 29 0.59 -7.36 -2.92
N ILE A 30 -0.37 -8.02 -3.58
CA ILE A 30 -0.24 -9.44 -3.96
C ILE A 30 0.69 -9.64 -5.15
N MET A 31 1.02 -8.56 -5.86
CA MET A 31 2.03 -8.56 -6.93
C MET A 31 3.13 -7.57 -6.57
N PRO A 32 3.89 -7.87 -5.50
CA PRO A 32 4.83 -6.90 -4.95
C PRO A 32 6.05 -6.70 -5.83
N CYS A 33 6.58 -5.49 -5.84
CA CYS A 33 7.88 -5.21 -6.46
C CYS A 33 9.05 -5.47 -5.50
N ALA A 34 8.73 -5.66 -4.22
CA ALA A 34 9.68 -6.06 -3.19
C ALA A 34 8.89 -6.62 -2.01
N ALA A 35 9.52 -7.45 -1.19
CA ALA A 35 8.88 -7.91 0.04
C ALA A 35 8.55 -6.70 0.92
N GLY A 36 7.32 -6.63 1.40
CA GLY A 36 6.84 -5.49 2.18
C GLY A 36 6.19 -4.38 1.39
N HIS A 37 6.11 -4.51 0.06
CA HIS A 37 5.39 -3.56 -0.79
C HIS A 37 3.95 -3.46 -0.30
N THR A 38 3.58 -2.31 0.25
CA THR A 38 2.30 -2.09 0.90
C THR A 38 1.50 -1.03 0.15
N LEU A 39 0.19 -1.23 0.07
CA LEU A 39 -0.74 -0.25 -0.48
C LEU A 39 -1.46 0.42 0.68
N VAL A 40 -1.60 1.75 0.61
CA VAL A 40 -2.36 2.53 1.58
C VAL A 40 -3.44 3.27 0.82
N ILE A 41 -4.69 2.99 1.13
CA ILE A 41 -5.82 3.52 0.36
C ILE A 41 -6.87 4.15 1.28
N PRO A 42 -7.58 5.19 0.80
CA PRO A 42 -8.79 5.66 1.49
C PRO A 42 -9.92 4.66 1.24
N LYS A 43 -10.84 4.55 2.19
CA LYS A 43 -12.03 3.73 2.01
C LYS A 43 -13.01 4.36 1.03
N LEU A 44 -12.99 5.70 0.92
CA LEU A 44 -13.79 6.41 -0.07
C LEU A 44 -13.21 6.13 -1.46
N GLU A 45 -14.02 5.61 -2.37
CA GLU A 45 -13.59 5.33 -3.74
C GLU A 45 -13.59 6.59 -4.57
N VAL A 46 -12.43 7.19 -4.75
CA VAL A 46 -12.20 8.28 -5.69
C VAL A 46 -11.00 7.94 -6.55
N GLU A 47 -11.00 8.38 -7.79
CA GLU A 47 -9.95 8.00 -8.74
C GLU A 47 -8.66 8.77 -8.52
N ARG A 48 -8.75 10.08 -8.27
CA ARG A 48 -7.58 10.97 -8.24
C ARG A 48 -7.47 11.68 -6.90
N LEU A 49 -6.24 12.03 -6.53
CA LEU A 49 -5.97 12.69 -5.26
C LEU A 49 -6.78 13.98 -5.09
N GLU A 50 -6.92 14.78 -6.15
CA GLU A 50 -7.65 16.06 -6.08
C GLU A 50 -9.15 15.87 -5.81
N ASP A 51 -9.67 14.67 -6.05
CA ASP A 51 -11.09 14.36 -5.79
C ASP A 51 -11.35 13.93 -4.35
N LEU A 52 -10.29 13.72 -3.57
CA LEU A 52 -10.41 13.30 -2.18
C LEU A 52 -10.65 14.55 -1.31
N PRO A 53 -11.68 14.53 -0.44
CA PRO A 53 -11.88 15.66 0.49
C PRO A 53 -10.64 15.90 1.34
N GLU A 54 -10.34 17.18 1.63
CA GLU A 54 -9.14 17.57 2.33
C GLU A 54 -8.95 16.83 3.65
N GLU A 55 -10.01 16.71 4.45
CA GLU A 55 -9.94 16.01 5.73
C GLU A 55 -9.54 14.55 5.56
N GLN A 56 -10.02 13.92 4.49
CA GLN A 56 -9.66 12.53 4.19
C GLN A 56 -8.25 12.41 3.68
N ALA A 57 -7.78 13.39 2.92
CA ALA A 57 -6.38 13.42 2.47
C ALA A 57 -5.43 13.55 3.67
N LEU A 58 -5.79 14.39 4.66
CA LEU A 58 -4.99 14.52 5.88
C LEU A 58 -4.98 13.24 6.70
N SER A 59 -6.14 12.59 6.83
CA SER A 59 -6.27 11.31 7.53
C SER A 59 -5.45 10.23 6.84
N LEU A 60 -5.50 10.18 5.51
CA LEU A 60 -4.72 9.23 4.71
C LEU A 60 -3.22 9.42 4.94
N MET A 61 -2.75 10.68 4.96
CA MET A 61 -1.34 10.96 5.18
C MET A 61 -0.90 10.53 6.58
N ARG A 62 -1.75 10.71 7.59
CA ARG A 62 -1.46 10.25 8.95
C ARG A 62 -1.26 8.73 8.99
N THR A 63 -2.17 7.99 8.38
CA THR A 63 -2.06 6.52 8.28
C THR A 63 -0.81 6.13 7.50
N MET A 64 -0.52 6.86 6.42
CA MET A 64 0.65 6.59 5.60
C MET A 64 1.96 6.73 6.38
N GLN A 65 2.07 7.77 7.24
CA GLN A 65 3.27 7.94 8.07
C GLN A 65 3.45 6.74 9.00
N GLN A 66 2.38 6.24 9.59
CA GLN A 66 2.43 5.08 10.48
C GLN A 66 2.88 3.84 9.72
N VAL A 67 2.31 3.61 8.55
CA VAL A 67 2.63 2.43 7.72
C VAL A 67 4.05 2.51 7.21
N ALA A 68 4.47 3.66 6.70
CA ALA A 68 5.83 3.84 6.18
C ALA A 68 6.88 3.59 7.28
N LYS A 69 6.64 4.10 8.48
CA LYS A 69 7.53 3.86 9.61
C LYS A 69 7.58 2.38 9.96
N ALA A 70 6.44 1.72 9.99
CA ALA A 70 6.36 0.29 10.33
C ALA A 70 7.09 -0.56 9.28
N VAL A 71 6.89 -0.28 8.00
CA VAL A 71 7.57 -0.98 6.91
C VAL A 71 9.08 -0.78 7.00
N SER A 72 9.53 0.46 7.16
CA SER A 72 10.97 0.74 7.26
C SER A 72 11.58 0.02 8.46
N THR A 73 10.95 0.11 9.61
CA THR A 73 11.45 -0.53 10.84
C THR A 73 11.48 -2.05 10.72
N ALA A 74 10.47 -2.64 10.11
CA ALA A 74 10.37 -4.10 9.94
C ALA A 74 11.54 -4.67 9.14
N PHE A 75 12.15 -3.87 8.27
CA PHE A 75 13.28 -4.27 7.43
C PHE A 75 14.55 -3.49 7.80
N ASP A 76 14.77 -3.29 9.09
CA ASP A 76 16.02 -2.72 9.66
C ASP A 76 16.34 -1.30 9.18
N GLY A 77 15.32 -0.48 9.03
CA GLY A 77 15.49 0.90 8.59
C GLY A 77 15.66 1.05 7.08
N ILE A 78 15.08 0.14 6.32
CA ILE A 78 15.20 0.13 4.86
C ILE A 78 14.69 1.45 4.24
N ASP A 79 15.35 1.88 3.18
CA ASP A 79 14.87 3.00 2.37
C ASP A 79 13.60 2.61 1.63
N TYR A 80 12.76 3.58 1.31
CA TYR A 80 11.50 3.28 0.60
C TYR A 80 11.07 4.46 -0.26
N ASN A 81 10.29 4.15 -1.28
CA ASN A 81 9.60 5.16 -2.08
C ASN A 81 8.13 5.22 -1.68
N LEU A 82 7.58 6.42 -1.69
CA LEU A 82 6.12 6.63 -1.66
C LEU A 82 5.72 7.07 -3.06
N ILE A 83 4.79 6.35 -3.68
CA ILE A 83 4.40 6.60 -5.05
C ILE A 83 2.89 6.65 -5.15
N LEU A 84 2.39 7.69 -5.81
CA LEU A 84 0.97 7.82 -6.15
C LEU A 84 0.86 8.15 -7.63
N ASN A 85 0.13 7.33 -8.36
CA ASN A 85 -0.14 7.54 -9.77
C ASN A 85 -1.58 8.06 -9.92
N ASN A 86 -1.75 9.20 -10.59
CA ASN A 86 -3.05 9.80 -10.86
C ASN A 86 -3.29 9.83 -12.36
N GLY A 87 -4.20 8.99 -12.82
CA GLY A 87 -4.55 8.90 -14.22
C GLY A 87 -3.82 7.79 -14.96
N LEU A 88 -4.47 7.31 -16.01
CA LEU A 88 -3.98 6.18 -16.81
C LEU A 88 -2.60 6.45 -17.40
N ASN A 89 -2.38 7.65 -17.93
CA ASN A 89 -1.11 7.99 -18.57
C ASN A 89 0.06 8.10 -17.56
N ALA A 90 -0.26 8.24 -16.28
CA ALA A 90 0.74 8.27 -15.21
C ALA A 90 0.94 6.89 -14.57
N GLY A 91 0.33 5.85 -15.13
CA GLY A 91 0.51 4.49 -14.65
C GLY A 91 -0.52 4.01 -13.63
N GLN A 92 -1.62 4.75 -13.46
CA GLN A 92 -2.68 4.31 -12.54
C GLN A 92 -3.49 3.19 -13.19
N GLU A 93 -3.32 1.98 -12.69
CA GLU A 93 -4.03 0.82 -13.23
C GLU A 93 -5.41 0.61 -12.61
N ILE A 94 -5.60 1.01 -11.36
CA ILE A 94 -6.86 0.86 -10.64
C ILE A 94 -7.39 2.26 -10.30
N ALA A 95 -8.64 2.53 -10.68
CA ALA A 95 -9.28 3.85 -10.56
C ALA A 95 -9.76 4.14 -9.14
N HIS A 96 -8.87 4.05 -8.18
CA HIS A 96 -9.09 4.27 -6.77
C HIS A 96 -7.75 4.71 -6.18
N VAL A 97 -7.68 5.88 -5.56
CA VAL A 97 -6.45 6.43 -4.99
C VAL A 97 -5.74 5.38 -4.15
N HIS A 98 -4.48 5.12 -4.45
CA HIS A 98 -3.68 4.20 -3.65
C HIS A 98 -2.21 4.60 -3.71
N PHE A 99 -1.64 4.79 -2.53
CA PHE A 99 -0.20 5.01 -2.40
C PHE A 99 0.51 3.67 -2.30
N HIS A 100 1.67 3.61 -2.93
CA HIS A 100 2.59 2.49 -2.77
C HIS A 100 3.65 2.89 -1.76
N VAL A 101 3.86 2.06 -0.75
CA VAL A 101 5.03 2.10 0.12
C VAL A 101 5.93 0.98 -0.37
N LEU A 102 7.01 1.34 -1.04
CA LEU A 102 7.85 0.38 -1.74
C LEU A 102 9.25 0.32 -1.10
N PRO A 103 9.56 -0.75 -0.35
CA PRO A 103 10.89 -0.90 0.22
C PRO A 103 11.95 -1.04 -0.86
N ARG A 104 13.12 -0.43 -0.64
CA ARG A 104 14.19 -0.39 -1.61
C ARG A 104 15.48 -0.86 -0.98
N ALA A 105 15.89 -2.09 -1.30
CA ALA A 105 17.18 -2.60 -0.86
C ALA A 105 18.32 -1.93 -1.65
N LYS A 106 19.52 -1.95 -1.08
CA LYS A 106 20.70 -1.40 -1.75
C LYS A 106 20.89 -2.07 -3.10
N GLY A 107 21.06 -1.26 -4.14
CA GLY A 107 21.27 -1.76 -5.50
C GLY A 107 20.00 -2.24 -6.21
N SER A 108 18.82 -2.06 -5.62
CA SER A 108 17.58 -2.46 -6.29
C SER A 108 17.32 -1.57 -7.52
N PRO A 109 16.69 -2.15 -8.57
CA PRO A 109 16.34 -1.38 -9.77
C PRO A 109 15.27 -0.34 -9.46
N GLY A 110 14.97 0.54 -10.40
CA GLY A 110 13.93 1.55 -10.24
C GLY A 110 12.59 0.93 -9.86
N PRO A 111 11.65 1.73 -9.30
CA PRO A 111 10.36 1.21 -8.86
C PRO A 111 9.55 0.64 -10.01
N PHE A 112 8.71 -0.35 -9.72
CA PHE A 112 7.79 -1.01 -10.67
C PHE A 112 8.47 -1.72 -11.85
N ARG A 113 9.76 -2.02 -11.76
CA ARG A 113 10.45 -2.68 -12.87
C ARG A 113 10.18 -4.18 -12.96
N GLU A 114 10.11 -4.85 -11.82
CA GLU A 114 9.90 -6.29 -11.75
C GLU A 114 9.04 -6.64 -10.55
N HIS A 115 8.20 -7.65 -10.72
CA HIS A 115 7.46 -8.23 -9.60
C HIS A 115 8.26 -9.39 -9.02
N VAL A 116 8.15 -9.55 -7.70
CA VAL A 116 8.69 -10.71 -7.00
C VAL A 116 7.53 -11.57 -6.53
N GLN A 117 7.79 -12.83 -6.19
CA GLN A 117 6.77 -13.72 -5.65
C GLN A 117 7.11 -14.08 -4.22
N TYR A 118 6.10 -14.04 -3.37
CA TYR A 118 6.25 -14.57 -2.01
C TYR A 118 6.27 -16.09 -2.05
N ALA A 119 7.16 -16.68 -1.25
CA ALA A 119 7.11 -18.10 -0.98
C ALA A 119 5.84 -18.42 -0.18
N GLU A 120 5.45 -19.67 -0.12
CA GLU A 120 4.29 -20.09 0.68
C GLU A 120 4.46 -19.66 2.13
N GLY A 121 3.48 -18.93 2.66
CA GLY A 121 3.48 -18.42 4.03
C GLY A 121 4.31 -17.16 4.24
N GLU A 122 5.12 -16.75 3.29
CA GLU A 122 6.01 -15.59 3.42
C GLU A 122 5.22 -14.28 3.53
N MET A 123 4.16 -14.12 2.74
CA MET A 123 3.36 -12.88 2.78
C MET A 123 2.77 -12.66 4.17
N GLN A 124 2.29 -13.71 4.80
CA GLN A 124 1.74 -13.65 6.15
C GLN A 124 2.82 -13.30 7.18
N GLU A 125 4.02 -13.85 7.02
CA GLU A 125 5.15 -13.53 7.89
C GLU A 125 5.58 -12.07 7.76
N VAL A 126 5.66 -11.58 6.53
CA VAL A 126 6.00 -10.19 6.24
C VAL A 126 4.93 -9.26 6.83
N GLY A 127 3.66 -9.59 6.63
CA GLY A 127 2.56 -8.82 7.20
C GLY A 127 2.62 -8.74 8.72
N ALA A 128 2.87 -9.86 9.38
CA ALA A 128 3.00 -9.91 10.84
C ALA A 128 4.20 -9.07 11.31
N LYS A 129 5.30 -9.15 10.59
CA LYS A 129 6.51 -8.39 10.92
C LYS A 129 6.25 -6.88 10.86
N ILE A 130 5.53 -6.42 9.85
CA ILE A 130 5.16 -5.01 9.72
C ILE A 130 4.17 -4.61 10.81
N ARG A 131 3.12 -5.41 11.04
CA ARG A 131 2.13 -5.11 12.09
C ARG A 131 2.77 -4.99 13.46
N ASN A 132 3.78 -5.79 13.75
CA ASN A 132 4.49 -5.74 15.02
C ASN A 132 5.29 -4.45 15.22
N CYS A 133 5.48 -3.67 14.16
CA CYS A 133 6.20 -2.39 14.20
C CYS A 133 5.27 -1.17 14.21
N LEU A 134 3.95 -1.40 14.18
CA LEU A 134 2.98 -0.30 14.23
C LEU A 134 2.96 0.42 15.58
#